data_24a35c97d79ffe14d2e74f129b74134c
#
_entry.id   24a35c97d79ffe14d2e74f129b74134c
#
_cell.length_a   1.000
_cell.length_b   1.000
_cell.length_c   1.000
_cell.angle_alpha   90.00
_cell.angle_beta   90.00
_cell.angle_gamma   90.00
#
_symmetry.space_group_name_H-M   'P 1'
#
loop_
_entity.id
_entity.type
_entity.pdbx_description
1 polymer ?
#
loop_
_entity_poly.entity_id
_entity_poly.type
_entity_poly.pdbx_seq_one_letter_code
_entity_poly.pdbx_strand_id
1 'polypeptide(L)'
;MVSYKILPSGNSAALTYAVHNLEKAGCQILLQPDASVTHLLLPIPSPVADSVLARLPETVTVVGGNLPPMDQPMIDLLQDPVYLSKNANITAHCAVKLAMNKLTCILPDCRTLIIGWGRIGKCLGKLLRDMGVPVTIAARKETDRAMLEALGCNTCSIEVADPSEFDLIYNTAPEMVFPECPGQGLKIDLASKLGLGGSDVLWARGLPGKMAPASSGQLIAETVLRLLEKERTE
;
A
#
# COMPACT_ATOMS: atom_id res chain seq x y z
N MET A 1 32.44 -9.46 3.26
CA MET A 1 31.00 -9.12 3.13
C MET A 1 30.75 -7.92 4.02
N VAL A 2 30.22 -6.82 3.48
CA VAL A 2 29.78 -5.68 4.31
C VAL A 2 28.53 -6.17 5.04
N SER A 3 28.62 -6.29 6.37
CA SER A 3 27.47 -6.68 7.19
C SER A 3 26.69 -5.41 7.51
N TYR A 4 25.47 -5.30 6.98
CA TYR A 4 24.56 -4.20 7.32
C TYR A 4 24.10 -4.38 8.79
N LYS A 5 24.33 -3.33 9.60
CA LYS A 5 23.90 -3.27 10.99
C LYS A 5 22.66 -2.41 11.12
N ILE A 6 21.52 -3.09 11.25
CA ILE A 6 20.20 -2.46 11.19
C ILE A 6 19.63 -2.33 12.59
N LEU A 7 19.27 -1.12 12.98
CA LEU A 7 18.50 -0.83 14.19
C LEU A 7 17.03 -0.62 13.82
N PRO A 8 16.10 -1.52 14.17
CA PRO A 8 14.68 -1.27 14.02
C PRO A 8 14.20 -0.33 15.14
N SER A 9 13.36 0.64 14.80
CA SER A 9 12.76 1.55 15.78
C SER A 9 11.29 1.78 15.47
N GLY A 10 10.44 1.54 16.44
CA GLY A 10 8.98 1.66 16.36
C GLY A 10 8.25 0.36 16.58
N ASN A 11 6.92 0.45 16.74
CA ASN A 11 6.07 -0.71 17.03
C ASN A 11 5.10 -0.97 15.86
N SER A 12 5.40 -1.97 15.05
CA SER A 12 4.56 -2.40 13.93
C SER A 12 4.77 -3.90 13.67
N ALA A 13 3.67 -4.65 13.54
CA ALA A 13 3.77 -6.07 13.21
C ALA A 13 4.51 -6.31 11.87
N ALA A 14 4.31 -5.45 10.87
CA ALA A 14 5.04 -5.53 9.60
C ALA A 14 6.55 -5.31 9.79
N LEU A 15 6.95 -4.37 10.68
CA LEU A 15 8.36 -4.15 11.01
C LEU A 15 8.98 -5.40 11.66
N THR A 16 8.28 -6.06 12.57
CA THR A 16 8.75 -7.30 13.20
C THR A 16 9.03 -8.39 12.15
N TYR A 17 8.12 -8.58 11.19
CA TYR A 17 8.35 -9.52 10.09
C TYR A 17 9.49 -9.08 9.17
N ALA A 18 9.64 -7.78 8.90
CA ALA A 18 10.74 -7.25 8.10
C ALA A 18 12.10 -7.53 8.76
N VAL A 19 12.22 -7.25 10.06
CA VAL A 19 13.43 -7.52 10.85
C VAL A 19 13.81 -9.00 10.79
N HIS A 20 12.85 -9.90 11.00
CA HIS A 20 13.10 -11.33 10.94
C HIS A 20 13.60 -11.79 9.55
N ASN A 21 13.03 -11.24 8.46
CA ASN A 21 13.46 -11.57 7.11
C ASN A 21 14.86 -10.99 6.77
N LEU A 22 15.18 -9.79 7.26
CA LEU A 22 16.50 -9.18 7.12
C LEU A 22 17.58 -9.97 7.88
N GLU A 23 17.27 -10.43 9.09
CA GLU A 23 18.17 -11.28 9.89
C GLU A 23 18.45 -12.61 9.15
N LYS A 24 17.41 -13.27 8.62
CA LYS A 24 17.56 -14.47 7.80
C LYS A 24 18.42 -14.26 6.56
N ALA A 25 18.39 -13.06 6.00
CA ALA A 25 19.21 -12.66 4.84
C ALA A 25 20.66 -12.30 5.21
N GLY A 26 21.03 -12.37 6.50
CA GLY A 26 22.39 -12.15 6.99
C GLY A 26 22.67 -10.71 7.44
N CYS A 27 21.67 -9.86 7.59
CA CYS A 27 21.82 -8.56 8.23
C CYS A 27 21.98 -8.72 9.75
N GLN A 28 22.86 -7.92 10.35
CA GLN A 28 22.97 -7.88 11.80
C GLN A 28 21.90 -6.94 12.38
N ILE A 29 21.04 -7.47 13.22
CA ILE A 29 20.01 -6.68 13.89
C ILE A 29 20.53 -6.21 15.25
N LEU A 30 20.46 -4.90 15.49
CA LEU A 30 20.86 -4.27 16.74
C LEU A 30 19.62 -3.90 17.56
N LEU A 31 19.68 -4.09 18.87
CA LEU A 31 18.56 -3.81 19.78
C LEU A 31 18.65 -2.44 20.44
N GLN A 32 19.82 -1.81 20.37
CA GLN A 32 20.07 -0.50 20.99
C GLN A 32 20.91 0.36 20.05
N PRO A 33 20.73 1.69 20.09
CA PRO A 33 21.55 2.60 19.31
C PRO A 33 22.99 2.63 19.81
N ASP A 34 23.92 2.44 18.90
CA ASP A 34 25.36 2.60 19.13
C ASP A 34 26.05 3.15 17.88
N ALA A 35 27.35 3.46 17.99
CA ALA A 35 28.14 4.04 16.92
C ALA A 35 28.36 3.08 15.72
N SER A 36 28.01 1.80 15.84
CA SER A 36 28.16 0.82 14.75
C SER A 36 26.93 0.67 13.87
N VAL A 37 25.80 1.32 14.22
CA VAL A 37 24.56 1.30 13.42
C VAL A 37 24.84 1.91 12.06
N THR A 38 24.49 1.18 11.00
CA THR A 38 24.58 1.67 9.61
C THR A 38 23.23 2.12 9.07
N HIS A 39 22.15 1.47 9.51
CA HIS A 39 20.78 1.74 9.03
C HIS A 39 19.78 1.78 10.18
N LEU A 40 18.93 2.79 10.19
CA LEU A 40 17.76 2.88 11.05
C LEU A 40 16.52 2.49 10.26
N LEU A 41 15.85 1.39 10.62
CA LEU A 41 14.63 0.91 9.96
C LEU A 41 13.39 1.33 10.73
N LEU A 42 12.52 2.11 10.10
CA LEU A 42 11.27 2.63 10.65
C LEU A 42 10.04 1.88 10.09
N PRO A 43 8.89 1.91 10.79
CA PRO A 43 7.61 1.46 10.23
C PRO A 43 7.21 2.23 8.98
N ILE A 44 6.29 1.68 8.18
CA ILE A 44 5.75 2.36 7.00
C ILE A 44 4.23 2.53 7.17
N PRO A 45 3.70 3.75 7.16
CA PRO A 45 4.44 5.04 7.14
C PRO A 45 5.25 5.28 8.42
N SER A 46 6.30 6.09 8.31
CA SER A 46 7.21 6.34 9.42
C SER A 46 6.69 7.44 10.33
N PRO A 47 6.74 7.26 11.66
CA PRO A 47 6.66 8.38 12.60
C PRO A 47 7.95 9.20 12.53
N VAL A 48 7.89 10.44 12.98
CA VAL A 48 9.10 11.25 13.20
C VAL A 48 9.93 10.60 14.32
N ALA A 49 11.22 10.35 14.05
CA ALA A 49 12.10 9.56 14.93
C ALA A 49 13.21 10.40 15.60
N ASP A 50 12.97 11.68 15.85
CA ASP A 50 13.99 12.65 16.30
C ASP A 50 14.79 12.18 17.53
N SER A 51 14.15 11.57 18.53
CA SER A 51 14.83 11.13 19.75
C SER A 51 15.78 9.93 19.54
N VAL A 52 15.54 9.11 18.53
CA VAL A 52 16.41 7.98 18.18
C VAL A 52 17.55 8.48 17.30
N LEU A 53 17.24 9.32 16.31
CA LEU A 53 18.22 9.91 15.40
C LEU A 53 19.33 10.69 16.13
N ALA A 54 18.98 11.46 17.15
CA ALA A 54 19.94 12.24 17.96
C ALA A 54 21.01 11.37 18.68
N ARG A 55 20.81 10.05 18.73
CA ARG A 55 21.73 9.08 19.38
C ARG A 55 22.53 8.24 18.40
N LEU A 56 22.38 8.48 17.11
CA LEU A 56 23.02 7.75 16.03
C LEU A 56 24.03 8.61 15.28
N PRO A 57 25.03 8.00 14.62
CA PRO A 57 25.95 8.74 13.73
C PRO A 57 25.20 9.52 12.65
N GLU A 58 25.70 10.67 12.25
CA GLU A 58 25.15 11.46 11.14
C GLU A 58 25.17 10.70 9.79
N THR A 59 26.05 9.71 9.68
CA THR A 59 26.21 8.86 8.51
C THR A 59 25.19 7.71 8.43
N VAL A 60 24.30 7.56 9.44
CA VAL A 60 23.29 6.49 9.42
C VAL A 60 22.27 6.72 8.31
N THR A 61 22.00 5.71 7.51
CA THR A 61 20.92 5.76 6.52
C THR A 61 19.57 5.47 7.17
N VAL A 62 18.63 6.39 7.04
CA VAL A 62 17.25 6.22 7.56
C VAL A 62 16.40 5.55 6.49
N VAL A 63 15.84 4.39 6.80
CA VAL A 63 14.98 3.60 5.92
C VAL A 63 13.55 3.61 6.45
N GLY A 64 12.60 4.03 5.62
CA GLY A 64 11.22 4.14 6.07
C GLY A 64 10.23 4.42 4.94
N GLY A 65 9.16 5.10 5.25
CA GLY A 65 8.18 5.51 4.24
C GLY A 65 7.49 6.81 4.62
N ASN A 66 7.43 7.74 3.68
CA ASN A 66 6.93 9.09 3.89
C ASN A 66 7.83 9.88 4.85
N LEU A 67 9.13 9.75 4.65
CA LEU A 67 10.15 10.41 5.47
C LEU A 67 10.13 11.93 5.22
N PRO A 68 10.21 12.75 6.28
CA PRO A 68 10.41 14.19 6.11
C PRO A 68 11.85 14.45 5.58
N PRO A 69 12.11 15.61 4.97
CA PRO A 69 13.46 16.03 4.66
C PRO A 69 14.35 16.04 5.92
N MET A 70 15.55 15.49 5.84
CA MET A 70 16.53 15.41 6.93
C MET A 70 17.96 15.46 6.37
N ASP A 71 18.94 15.70 7.25
CA ASP A 71 20.36 15.80 6.84
C ASP A 71 20.99 14.41 6.61
N GLN A 72 20.46 13.37 7.26
CA GLN A 72 20.94 12.00 7.10
C GLN A 72 20.57 11.43 5.73
N PRO A 73 21.41 10.52 5.18
CA PRO A 73 21.02 9.71 4.04
C PRO A 73 19.69 8.98 4.29
N MET A 74 18.82 8.94 3.29
CA MET A 74 17.50 8.32 3.47
C MET A 74 17.08 7.46 2.29
N ILE A 75 16.39 6.36 2.61
CA ILE A 75 15.72 5.48 1.67
C ILE A 75 14.23 5.50 1.99
N ASP A 76 13.44 6.23 1.20
CA ASP A 76 11.98 6.25 1.33
C ASP A 76 11.34 5.19 0.42
N LEU A 77 10.88 4.09 0.99
CA LEU A 77 10.25 3.00 0.25
C LEU A 77 8.96 3.41 -0.45
N LEU A 78 8.28 4.47 0.01
CA LEU A 78 7.11 5.01 -0.67
C LEU A 78 7.45 5.87 -1.90
N GLN A 79 8.74 6.09 -2.19
CA GLN A 79 9.22 6.66 -3.46
C GLN A 79 9.71 5.58 -4.43
N ASP A 80 9.85 4.33 -3.99
CA ASP A 80 10.30 3.24 -4.86
C ASP A 80 9.13 2.66 -5.69
N PRO A 81 9.18 2.74 -7.05
CA PRO A 81 8.09 2.29 -7.90
C PRO A 81 7.83 0.78 -7.81
N VAL A 82 8.86 -0.03 -7.54
CA VAL A 82 8.74 -1.47 -7.43
C VAL A 82 8.04 -1.83 -6.13
N TYR A 83 8.44 -1.22 -5.01
CA TYR A 83 7.75 -1.34 -3.74
C TYR A 83 6.27 -0.96 -3.87
N LEU A 84 5.98 0.20 -4.43
CA LEU A 84 4.62 0.70 -4.60
C LEU A 84 3.75 -0.25 -5.44
N SER A 85 4.32 -0.86 -6.48
CA SER A 85 3.58 -1.81 -7.34
C SER A 85 3.27 -3.11 -6.61
N LYS A 86 4.25 -3.68 -5.88
CA LYS A 86 4.04 -4.89 -5.07
C LYS A 86 3.10 -4.63 -3.89
N ASN A 87 3.23 -3.47 -3.22
CA ASN A 87 2.35 -3.07 -2.11
C ASN A 87 0.90 -2.85 -2.57
N ALA A 88 0.68 -2.40 -3.80
CA ALA A 88 -0.67 -2.28 -4.38
C ALA A 88 -1.36 -3.65 -4.50
N ASN A 89 -0.63 -4.71 -4.83
CA ASN A 89 -1.17 -6.06 -4.86
C ASN A 89 -1.57 -6.54 -3.46
N ILE A 90 -0.72 -6.31 -2.44
CA ILE A 90 -1.06 -6.65 -1.04
C ILE A 90 -2.30 -5.84 -0.61
N THR A 91 -2.37 -4.56 -0.97
CA THR A 91 -3.53 -3.69 -0.67
C THR A 91 -4.82 -4.25 -1.29
N ALA A 92 -4.78 -4.70 -2.55
CA ALA A 92 -5.93 -5.29 -3.22
C ALA A 92 -6.44 -6.54 -2.51
N HIS A 93 -5.56 -7.46 -2.13
CA HIS A 93 -5.94 -8.65 -1.35
C HIS A 93 -6.54 -8.29 0.02
N CYS A 94 -5.96 -7.30 0.72
CA CYS A 94 -6.51 -6.82 1.98
C CYS A 94 -7.88 -6.16 1.81
N ALA A 95 -8.09 -5.41 0.72
CA ALA A 95 -9.38 -4.79 0.41
C ALA A 95 -10.48 -5.82 0.16
N VAL A 96 -10.17 -6.88 -0.59
CA VAL A 96 -11.08 -8.01 -0.81
C VAL A 96 -11.41 -8.70 0.52
N LYS A 97 -10.40 -9.01 1.33
CA LYS A 97 -10.61 -9.59 2.67
C LYS A 97 -11.47 -8.69 3.55
N LEU A 98 -11.27 -7.37 3.50
CA LEU A 98 -12.09 -6.40 4.25
C LEU A 98 -13.55 -6.45 3.80
N ALA A 99 -13.81 -6.46 2.48
CA ALA A 99 -15.17 -6.56 1.95
C ALA A 99 -15.84 -7.87 2.36
N MET A 100 -15.16 -9.01 2.21
CA MET A 100 -15.68 -10.32 2.62
C MET A 100 -16.07 -10.39 4.11
N ASN A 101 -15.36 -9.66 4.96
CA ASN A 101 -15.68 -9.57 6.39
C ASN A 101 -16.89 -8.66 6.70
N LYS A 102 -17.35 -7.87 5.73
CA LYS A 102 -18.47 -6.91 5.89
C LYS A 102 -19.71 -7.30 5.13
N LEU A 103 -19.55 -8.00 4.01
CA LEU A 103 -20.66 -8.46 3.18
C LEU A 103 -21.36 -9.67 3.83
N THR A 104 -22.66 -9.76 3.59
CA THR A 104 -23.48 -10.91 4.00
C THR A 104 -23.76 -11.90 2.86
N CYS A 105 -23.24 -11.59 1.66
CA CYS A 105 -23.33 -12.41 0.45
C CYS A 105 -21.94 -12.73 -0.07
N ILE A 106 -21.83 -13.64 -1.04
CA ILE A 106 -20.58 -13.94 -1.70
C ILE A 106 -20.23 -12.87 -2.74
N LEU A 107 -18.95 -12.65 -2.99
CA LEU A 107 -18.49 -11.60 -3.91
C LEU A 107 -19.05 -11.73 -5.35
N PRO A 108 -19.19 -12.93 -5.96
CA PRO A 108 -19.80 -13.06 -7.28
C PRO A 108 -21.23 -12.54 -7.41
N ASP A 109 -21.97 -12.43 -6.31
CA ASP A 109 -23.33 -11.88 -6.29
C ASP A 109 -23.35 -10.35 -6.19
N CYS A 110 -22.16 -9.70 -5.99
CA CYS A 110 -22.06 -8.27 -5.81
C CYS A 110 -21.68 -7.58 -7.14
N ARG A 111 -22.53 -6.68 -7.62
CA ARG A 111 -22.12 -5.73 -8.67
C ARG A 111 -21.08 -4.78 -8.08
N THR A 112 -19.86 -4.82 -8.60
CA THR A 112 -18.74 -4.10 -8.00
C THR A 112 -18.27 -2.96 -8.89
N LEU A 113 -18.14 -1.77 -8.30
CA LEU A 113 -17.54 -0.60 -8.93
C LEU A 113 -16.13 -0.39 -8.39
N ILE A 114 -15.15 -0.26 -9.29
CA ILE A 114 -13.80 0.21 -8.96
C ILE A 114 -13.61 1.60 -9.56
N ILE A 115 -13.35 2.60 -8.73
CA ILE A 115 -13.08 3.97 -9.16
C ILE A 115 -11.57 4.18 -9.20
N GLY A 116 -11.05 4.45 -10.42
CA GLY A 116 -9.63 4.66 -10.68
C GLY A 116 -8.92 3.42 -11.25
N TRP A 117 -8.00 3.66 -12.21
CA TRP A 117 -7.21 2.63 -12.90
C TRP A 117 -5.70 2.78 -12.63
N GLY A 118 -5.36 3.11 -11.37
CA GLY A 118 -4.00 3.15 -10.86
C GLY A 118 -3.48 1.75 -10.48
N ARG A 119 -2.34 1.69 -9.80
CA ARG A 119 -1.73 0.42 -9.34
C ARG A 119 -2.70 -0.46 -8.55
N ILE A 120 -3.40 0.12 -7.56
CA ILE A 120 -4.37 -0.62 -6.73
C ILE A 120 -5.57 -1.06 -7.58
N GLY A 121 -6.15 -0.17 -8.38
CA GLY A 121 -7.30 -0.48 -9.24
C GLY A 121 -7.02 -1.61 -10.21
N LYS A 122 -5.81 -1.65 -10.81
CA LYS A 122 -5.36 -2.74 -11.70
C LYS A 122 -5.26 -4.09 -10.99
N CYS A 123 -4.62 -4.12 -9.82
CA CYS A 123 -4.51 -5.34 -9.02
C CYS A 123 -5.89 -5.84 -8.56
N LEU A 124 -6.72 -4.93 -8.08
CA LEU A 124 -8.06 -5.23 -7.58
C LEU A 124 -9.00 -5.73 -8.69
N GLY A 125 -9.01 -5.03 -9.85
CA GLY A 125 -9.81 -5.43 -11.00
C GLY A 125 -9.44 -6.81 -11.51
N LYS A 126 -8.14 -7.13 -11.61
CA LYS A 126 -7.69 -8.47 -11.96
C LYS A 126 -8.16 -9.50 -10.92
N LEU A 127 -7.89 -9.26 -9.64
CA LEU A 127 -8.20 -10.20 -8.56
C LEU A 127 -9.70 -10.53 -8.50
N LEU A 128 -10.57 -9.51 -8.53
CA LEU A 128 -12.01 -9.69 -8.47
C LEU A 128 -12.56 -10.42 -9.72
N ARG A 129 -12.05 -10.12 -10.90
CA ARG A 129 -12.45 -10.82 -12.13
C ARG A 129 -12.04 -12.29 -12.11
N ASP A 130 -10.83 -12.61 -11.61
CA ASP A 130 -10.39 -14.00 -11.44
C ASP A 130 -11.28 -14.78 -10.44
N MET A 131 -11.94 -14.06 -9.51
CA MET A 131 -12.92 -14.62 -8.57
C MET A 131 -14.35 -14.69 -9.14
N GLY A 132 -14.56 -14.31 -10.41
CA GLY A 132 -15.87 -14.31 -11.05
C GLY A 132 -16.82 -13.16 -10.63
N VAL A 133 -16.28 -12.11 -10.04
CA VAL A 133 -17.06 -10.94 -9.59
C VAL A 133 -17.43 -10.06 -10.79
N PRO A 134 -18.71 -9.63 -10.94
CA PRO A 134 -19.11 -8.63 -11.92
C PRO A 134 -18.49 -7.26 -11.58
N VAL A 135 -17.46 -6.84 -12.33
CA VAL A 135 -16.71 -5.60 -12.06
C VAL A 135 -16.93 -4.60 -13.19
N THR A 136 -17.28 -3.38 -12.82
CA THR A 136 -17.21 -2.18 -13.68
C THR A 136 -16.09 -1.28 -13.18
N ILE A 137 -15.25 -0.78 -14.08
CA ILE A 137 -14.12 0.09 -13.74
C ILE A 137 -14.40 1.49 -14.27
N ALA A 138 -14.55 2.44 -13.36
CA ALA A 138 -14.68 3.85 -13.70
C ALA A 138 -13.31 4.49 -13.82
N ALA A 139 -12.94 4.91 -15.04
CA ALA A 139 -11.65 5.53 -15.33
C ALA A 139 -11.81 6.89 -15.99
N ARG A 140 -11.03 7.88 -15.54
CA ARG A 140 -11.09 9.26 -16.07
C ARG A 140 -10.60 9.35 -17.51
N LYS A 141 -9.47 8.70 -17.81
CA LYS A 141 -8.85 8.80 -19.15
C LYS A 141 -9.56 7.88 -20.14
N GLU A 142 -9.93 8.43 -21.29
CA GLU A 142 -10.50 7.66 -22.40
C GLU A 142 -9.55 6.54 -22.87
N THR A 143 -8.24 6.80 -22.90
CA THR A 143 -7.22 5.79 -23.26
C THR A 143 -7.21 4.61 -22.30
N ASP A 144 -7.45 4.83 -20.99
CA ASP A 144 -7.54 3.75 -20.02
C ASP A 144 -8.82 2.93 -20.24
N ARG A 145 -9.96 3.58 -20.56
CA ARG A 145 -11.23 2.89 -20.87
C ARG A 145 -11.11 2.05 -22.13
N ALA A 146 -10.56 2.61 -23.21
CA ALA A 146 -10.33 1.86 -24.46
C ALA A 146 -9.44 0.61 -24.22
N MET A 147 -8.41 0.72 -23.39
CA MET A 147 -7.59 -0.44 -23.01
C MET A 147 -8.38 -1.45 -22.17
N LEU A 148 -9.21 -0.98 -21.24
CA LEU A 148 -10.07 -1.83 -20.43
C LEU A 148 -11.07 -2.62 -21.29
N GLU A 149 -11.70 -1.96 -22.28
CA GLU A 149 -12.59 -2.61 -23.24
C GLU A 149 -11.87 -3.67 -24.08
N ALA A 150 -10.66 -3.36 -24.57
CA ALA A 150 -9.83 -4.32 -25.29
C ALA A 150 -9.46 -5.54 -24.43
N LEU A 151 -9.36 -5.39 -23.09
CA LEU A 151 -9.13 -6.46 -22.12
C LEU A 151 -10.44 -7.18 -21.69
N GLY A 152 -11.58 -6.85 -22.29
CA GLY A 152 -12.88 -7.43 -21.97
C GLY A 152 -13.40 -7.02 -20.58
N CYS A 153 -13.09 -5.81 -20.12
CA CYS A 153 -13.61 -5.26 -18.88
C CYS A 153 -14.82 -4.35 -19.15
N ASN A 154 -15.83 -4.40 -18.28
CA ASN A 154 -16.84 -3.34 -18.28
C ASN A 154 -16.21 -2.06 -17.73
N THR A 155 -16.44 -0.96 -18.44
CA THR A 155 -15.88 0.34 -18.05
C THR A 155 -16.82 1.50 -18.34
N CYS A 156 -16.67 2.57 -17.60
CA CYS A 156 -17.37 3.83 -17.82
C CYS A 156 -16.45 5.01 -17.46
N SER A 157 -16.84 6.23 -17.82
CA SER A 157 -16.20 7.41 -17.28
C SER A 157 -16.67 7.65 -15.83
N ILE A 158 -15.86 8.35 -15.04
CA ILE A 158 -16.20 8.66 -13.63
C ILE A 158 -17.46 9.53 -13.57
N GLU A 159 -17.64 10.41 -14.53
CA GLU A 159 -18.75 11.39 -14.59
C GLU A 159 -20.11 10.74 -14.83
N VAL A 160 -20.14 9.55 -15.46
CA VAL A 160 -21.41 8.82 -15.74
C VAL A 160 -21.62 7.64 -14.81
N ALA A 161 -20.65 7.33 -13.95
CA ALA A 161 -20.80 6.27 -12.98
C ALA A 161 -21.86 6.65 -11.92
N ASP A 162 -22.83 5.79 -11.72
CA ASP A 162 -23.81 5.94 -10.63
C ASP A 162 -23.49 4.92 -9.52
N PRO A 163 -22.90 5.35 -8.39
CA PRO A 163 -22.59 4.45 -7.28
C PRO A 163 -23.81 3.70 -6.71
N SER A 164 -25.03 4.22 -6.87
CA SER A 164 -26.24 3.61 -6.33
C SER A 164 -26.61 2.29 -7.02
N GLU A 165 -26.06 2.00 -8.19
CA GLU A 165 -26.29 0.76 -8.93
C GLU A 165 -25.41 -0.41 -8.44
N PHE A 166 -24.47 -0.16 -7.50
CA PHE A 166 -23.47 -1.13 -7.08
C PHE A 166 -23.63 -1.56 -5.61
N ASP A 167 -23.38 -2.84 -5.38
CA ASP A 167 -23.43 -3.45 -4.05
C ASP A 167 -22.12 -3.31 -3.29
N LEU A 168 -21.00 -3.11 -4.04
CA LEU A 168 -19.65 -2.93 -3.49
C LEU A 168 -18.91 -1.87 -4.32
N ILE A 169 -18.34 -0.89 -3.64
CA ILE A 169 -17.62 0.22 -4.26
C ILE A 169 -16.23 0.32 -3.65
N TYR A 170 -15.22 0.30 -4.52
CA TYR A 170 -13.83 0.59 -4.15
C TYR A 170 -13.37 1.87 -4.79
N ASN A 171 -12.97 2.85 -3.99
CA ASN A 171 -12.25 4.02 -4.51
C ASN A 171 -10.74 3.84 -4.39
N THR A 172 -10.01 4.11 -5.47
CA THR A 172 -8.56 4.10 -5.54
C THR A 172 -7.98 5.43 -6.03
N ALA A 173 -8.83 6.40 -6.37
CA ALA A 173 -8.44 7.73 -6.84
C ALA A 173 -8.16 8.67 -5.64
N PRO A 174 -6.97 9.32 -5.56
CA PRO A 174 -6.58 10.15 -4.42
C PRO A 174 -7.11 11.59 -4.50
N GLU A 175 -8.32 11.74 -4.99
CA GLU A 175 -9.04 13.01 -5.11
C GLU A 175 -10.52 12.81 -4.78
N MET A 176 -11.23 13.88 -4.39
CA MET A 176 -12.66 13.81 -4.13
C MET A 176 -13.41 13.55 -5.46
N VAL A 177 -13.97 12.36 -5.58
CA VAL A 177 -14.68 11.92 -6.79
C VAL A 177 -16.18 12.04 -6.59
N PHE A 178 -16.71 11.56 -5.49
CA PHE A 178 -18.12 11.65 -5.12
C PHE A 178 -18.22 12.30 -3.73
N PRO A 179 -18.45 13.64 -3.66
CA PRO A 179 -18.67 14.35 -2.39
C PRO A 179 -19.85 13.79 -1.58
N GLU A 180 -20.85 13.30 -2.28
CA GLU A 180 -21.93 12.46 -1.77
C GLU A 180 -21.92 11.17 -2.58
N CYS A 181 -21.59 10.04 -1.94
CA CYS A 181 -21.60 8.74 -2.62
C CYS A 181 -22.93 8.05 -2.35
N PRO A 182 -23.89 8.07 -3.31
CA PRO A 182 -25.22 7.52 -3.07
C PRO A 182 -25.24 5.99 -3.00
N GLY A 183 -26.41 5.44 -2.65
CA GLY A 183 -26.65 3.99 -2.62
C GLY A 183 -26.31 3.34 -1.29
N GLN A 184 -26.81 2.11 -1.12
CA GLN A 184 -26.68 1.29 0.10
C GLN A 184 -25.51 0.30 0.04
N GLY A 185 -24.77 0.27 -1.07
CA GLY A 185 -23.62 -0.61 -1.25
C GLY A 185 -22.50 -0.34 -0.26
N LEU A 186 -21.71 -1.35 0.02
CA LEU A 186 -20.50 -1.23 0.85
C LEU A 186 -19.45 -0.34 0.16
N LYS A 187 -19.05 0.76 0.80
CA LYS A 187 -18.11 1.74 0.28
C LYS A 187 -16.77 1.64 0.98
N ILE A 188 -15.71 1.30 0.25
CA ILE A 188 -14.35 1.18 0.76
C ILE A 188 -13.44 2.13 0.00
N ASP A 189 -12.89 3.12 0.69
CA ASP A 189 -11.94 4.06 0.13
C ASP A 189 -10.50 3.63 0.47
N LEU A 190 -9.73 3.29 -0.56
CA LEU A 190 -8.35 2.81 -0.47
C LEU A 190 -7.32 3.90 -0.77
N ALA A 191 -7.78 5.07 -1.15
CA ALA A 191 -6.92 6.15 -1.60
C ALA A 191 -6.15 6.81 -0.45
N SER A 192 -5.03 7.45 -0.78
CA SER A 192 -4.21 8.19 0.19
C SER A 192 -4.92 9.45 0.72
N LYS A 193 -5.85 10.00 -0.06
CA LYS A 193 -6.78 11.07 0.33
C LYS A 193 -8.19 10.55 0.13
N LEU A 194 -9.11 10.91 1.02
CA LEU A 194 -10.51 10.50 0.92
C LEU A 194 -11.13 11.03 -0.38
N GLY A 195 -11.72 10.14 -1.16
CA GLY A 195 -12.33 10.45 -2.44
C GLY A 195 -13.84 10.22 -2.49
N LEU A 196 -14.40 9.58 -1.46
CA LEU A 196 -15.84 9.35 -1.30
C LEU A 196 -16.33 10.07 -0.06
N GLY A 197 -17.38 10.86 -0.18
CA GLY A 197 -18.10 11.45 0.94
C GLY A 197 -19.23 10.55 1.43
N GLY A 198 -19.61 10.72 2.70
CA GLY A 198 -20.64 9.96 3.39
C GLY A 198 -20.15 9.37 4.71
N SER A 199 -21.06 9.23 5.68
CA SER A 199 -20.74 8.68 7.01
C SER A 199 -20.55 7.16 7.02
N ASP A 200 -20.99 6.49 5.96
CA ASP A 200 -20.92 5.05 5.73
C ASP A 200 -19.69 4.59 4.92
N VAL A 201 -18.81 5.53 4.55
CA VAL A 201 -17.57 5.24 3.82
C VAL A 201 -16.50 4.73 4.78
N LEU A 202 -15.95 3.55 4.46
CA LEU A 202 -14.81 2.98 5.18
C LEU A 202 -13.50 3.49 4.55
N TRP A 203 -12.87 4.49 5.15
CA TRP A 203 -11.55 4.92 4.73
C TRP A 203 -10.47 3.96 5.24
N ALA A 204 -10.04 3.05 4.38
CA ALA A 204 -9.23 1.89 4.72
C ALA A 204 -7.73 2.13 4.48
N ARG A 205 -7.10 2.94 5.33
CA ARG A 205 -5.67 3.25 5.25
C ARG A 205 -4.79 2.23 5.96
N GLY A 206 -3.61 1.97 5.37
CA GLY A 206 -2.59 1.12 5.97
C GLY A 206 -3.00 -0.35 6.05
N LEU A 207 -3.85 -0.82 5.16
CA LEU A 207 -4.34 -2.19 5.11
C LEU A 207 -3.23 -3.25 5.11
N PRO A 208 -2.13 -3.14 4.32
CA PRO A 208 -1.07 -4.13 4.30
C PRO A 208 -0.49 -4.41 5.68
N GLY A 209 -0.09 -3.37 6.41
CA GLY A 209 0.48 -3.51 7.75
C GLY A 209 -0.50 -4.05 8.80
N LYS A 210 -1.80 -3.77 8.64
CA LYS A 210 -2.85 -4.17 9.59
C LYS A 210 -3.38 -5.58 9.33
N MET A 211 -3.56 -5.96 8.06
CA MET A 211 -4.29 -7.18 7.68
C MET A 211 -3.40 -8.28 7.08
N ALA A 212 -2.22 -7.91 6.58
CA ALA A 212 -1.22 -8.82 6.01
C ALA A 212 0.21 -8.43 6.44
N PRO A 213 0.49 -8.34 7.77
CA PRO A 213 1.78 -7.84 8.26
C PRO A 213 2.96 -8.71 7.82
N ALA A 214 2.77 -10.01 7.68
CA ALA A 214 3.82 -10.92 7.20
C ALA A 214 4.23 -10.59 5.75
N SER A 215 3.25 -10.46 4.83
CA SER A 215 3.51 -10.10 3.44
C SER A 215 4.09 -8.69 3.30
N SER A 216 3.59 -7.75 4.11
CA SER A 216 4.11 -6.39 4.15
C SER A 216 5.56 -6.34 4.65
N GLY A 217 5.88 -7.07 5.72
CA GLY A 217 7.23 -7.16 6.26
C GLY A 217 8.21 -7.86 5.31
N GLN A 218 7.77 -8.92 4.64
CA GLN A 218 8.56 -9.55 3.59
C GLN A 218 8.90 -8.57 2.46
N LEU A 219 7.90 -7.82 1.96
CA LEU A 219 8.11 -6.82 0.91
C LEU A 219 9.06 -5.70 1.36
N ILE A 220 8.97 -5.23 2.61
CA ILE A 220 9.90 -4.27 3.18
C ILE A 220 11.33 -4.82 3.13
N ALA A 221 11.55 -6.03 3.65
CA ALA A 221 12.88 -6.65 3.70
C ALA A 221 13.47 -6.86 2.28
N GLU A 222 12.70 -7.43 1.35
CA GLU A 222 13.11 -7.61 -0.05
C GLU A 222 13.50 -6.28 -0.71
N THR A 223 12.74 -5.21 -0.44
CA THR A 223 13.01 -3.91 -1.02
C THR A 223 14.26 -3.28 -0.43
N VAL A 224 14.43 -3.34 0.88
CA VAL A 224 15.64 -2.86 1.57
C VAL A 224 16.86 -3.57 1.01
N LEU A 225 16.88 -4.90 0.96
CA LEU A 225 18.02 -5.67 0.44
C LEU A 225 18.35 -5.28 -1.01
N ARG A 226 17.34 -5.17 -1.87
CA ARG A 226 17.52 -4.78 -3.27
C ARG A 226 18.12 -3.38 -3.41
N LEU A 227 17.70 -2.41 -2.59
CA LEU A 227 18.22 -1.04 -2.66
C LEU A 227 19.64 -0.96 -2.11
N LEU A 228 19.96 -1.68 -1.03
CA LEU A 228 21.31 -1.77 -0.49
C LEU A 228 22.30 -2.46 -1.45
N GLU A 229 21.85 -3.45 -2.21
CA GLU A 229 22.67 -4.08 -3.26
C GLU A 229 22.95 -3.11 -4.41
N LYS A 230 21.98 -2.28 -4.77
CA LYS A 230 22.13 -1.28 -5.83
C LYS A 230 23.18 -0.20 -5.45
N GLU A 231 23.12 0.33 -4.23
CA GLU A 231 24.10 1.30 -3.73
C GLU A 231 25.55 0.77 -3.74
N ARG A 232 25.73 -0.54 -3.68
CA ARG A 232 27.06 -1.17 -3.75
C ARG A 232 27.64 -1.28 -5.14
N THR A 233 26.80 -1.21 -6.16
CA THR A 233 27.17 -1.41 -7.56
C THR A 233 27.31 -0.10 -8.35
N GLU A 234 26.85 0.99 -7.79
CA GLU A 234 27.05 2.37 -8.27
C GLU A 234 28.31 2.99 -7.62
#